data_5f9ba35bf433632655c0d83e1759ff1b
#
_entry.id   5f9ba35bf433632655c0d83e1759ff1b
#
_cell.length_a   1.000
_cell.length_b   1.000
_cell.length_c   1.000
_cell.angle_alpha   90.00
_cell.angle_beta   90.00
_cell.angle_gamma   90.00
#
_symmetry.space_group_name_H-M   'P 1'
#
loop_
_entity.id
_entity.type
_entity.pdbx_description
1 polymer ?
#
loop_
_entity_poly.entity_id
_entity_poly.type
_entity_poly.pdbx_seq_one_letter_code
_entity_poly.pdbx_strand_id
1 'polypeptide(L)'
;VVLLASVTRNQVALCDRNCHKSVEHAITMSGAIPTYLVPTRNQYGIIGPILPANLTREAVTEAVRNNPLVSDGIDPSPVHAIVTNSTYDGLCYNVERVKELLGQSVDRLHFDEAWYGYARFNPMYRDRYAMNGNVKDFDRGGPTVFATQSTHKLLAAFSQASMIHVREGRNPIDHQRFNEAFMMQASTSPFYPIIATNDVSAAMMDGAGGKTLTDASIREAVSFRKTVARINAENAARGEWFFNVWQPDYVIEPNSHKKIPFYEASSDLLSSEPSCWLLRPNDGWHGFGNIEEGYCMLDPIKVSVTTPGVKADGELEDWGIPAAVLTSYLDAKGIIVEKTTDFTVLFLFSLGVTNGKWGTLLNALFEFKRDYDRNTPLERVIPALTASNGERYRKMGLKDLADKMFKAMKELGTTKALSAGFAVLPHPDMSPVEAYENLVHNNVEKV
;
A
#
# COMPACT_ATOMS: atom_id res chain seq x y z
N VAL A 1 11.65 16.60 3.93
CA VAL A 1 11.61 17.53 5.08
C VAL A 1 11.82 16.80 6.40
N VAL A 2 10.90 15.90 6.82
CA VAL A 2 10.94 15.26 8.15
C VAL A 2 12.27 14.57 8.44
N LEU A 3 12.77 13.76 7.50
CA LEU A 3 14.04 13.05 7.69
C LEU A 3 15.22 14.02 7.80
N LEU A 4 15.29 15.04 6.93
CA LEU A 4 16.34 16.06 6.98
C LEU A 4 16.34 16.88 8.29
N ALA A 5 15.15 17.10 8.87
CA ALA A 5 15.04 17.74 10.17
C ALA A 5 15.45 16.83 11.34
N SER A 6 15.33 15.50 11.15
CA SER A 6 15.45 14.52 12.24
C SER A 6 16.80 13.80 12.28
N VAL A 7 17.48 13.64 11.14
CA VAL A 7 18.65 12.75 10.98
C VAL A 7 19.79 13.52 10.32
N THR A 8 21.01 13.20 10.73
CA THR A 8 22.24 13.73 10.14
C THR A 8 23.14 12.59 9.66
N ARG A 9 24.26 12.93 9.00
CA ARG A 9 25.23 11.97 8.46
C ARG A 9 25.67 10.97 9.54
N ASN A 10 25.73 9.70 9.16
CA ASN A 10 26.14 8.57 10.00
C ASN A 10 25.18 8.22 11.15
N GLN A 11 24.00 8.82 11.24
CA GLN A 11 22.97 8.37 12.17
C GLN A 11 22.12 7.26 11.55
N VAL A 12 21.74 6.28 12.35
CA VAL A 12 20.92 5.15 11.92
C VAL A 12 19.44 5.56 11.83
N ALA A 13 18.81 5.25 10.70
CA ALA A 13 17.37 5.39 10.47
C ALA A 13 16.75 4.04 10.13
N LEU A 14 15.68 3.66 10.84
CA LEU A 14 14.89 2.47 10.50
C LEU A 14 13.92 2.83 9.38
N CYS A 15 13.91 2.03 8.32
CA CYS A 15 13.09 2.28 7.14
C CYS A 15 12.26 1.05 6.79
N ASP A 16 10.95 1.22 6.67
CA ASP A 16 10.11 0.22 6.02
C ASP A 16 10.66 -0.05 4.61
N ARG A 17 10.94 -1.31 4.28
CA ARG A 17 11.38 -1.66 2.93
C ARG A 17 10.34 -1.33 1.86
N ASN A 18 9.09 -1.18 2.25
CA ASN A 18 7.99 -0.73 1.39
C ASN A 18 7.86 0.80 1.35
N CYS A 19 8.92 1.54 1.66
CA CYS A 19 8.90 2.99 1.66
C CYS A 19 8.83 3.57 0.25
N HIS A 20 8.34 4.81 0.16
CA HIS A 20 8.35 5.57 -1.08
C HIS A 20 9.77 6.04 -1.41
N LYS A 21 10.11 6.14 -2.71
CA LYS A 21 11.44 6.60 -3.18
C LYS A 21 11.92 7.94 -2.60
N SER A 22 11.00 8.80 -2.13
CA SER A 22 11.38 10.05 -1.45
C SER A 22 12.09 9.82 -0.11
N VAL A 23 11.86 8.68 0.54
CA VAL A 23 12.58 8.26 1.74
C VAL A 23 14.01 7.91 1.37
N GLU A 24 14.22 7.15 0.30
CA GLU A 24 15.55 6.81 -0.22
C GLU A 24 16.36 8.07 -0.60
N HIS A 25 15.70 9.01 -1.29
CA HIS A 25 16.31 10.30 -1.59
C HIS A 25 16.69 11.06 -0.31
N ALA A 26 15.83 11.08 0.69
CA ALA A 26 16.09 11.78 1.94
C ALA A 26 17.21 11.11 2.77
N ILE A 27 17.32 9.78 2.74
CA ILE A 27 18.44 9.03 3.31
C ILE A 27 19.75 9.46 2.64
N THR A 28 19.79 9.47 1.32
CA THR A 28 20.96 9.91 0.53
C THR A 28 21.34 11.35 0.87
N MET A 29 20.36 12.27 0.87
CA MET A 29 20.60 13.70 1.13
C MET A 29 21.06 13.99 2.57
N SER A 30 20.56 13.25 3.55
CA SER A 30 20.95 13.42 4.96
C SER A 30 22.26 12.71 5.30
N GLY A 31 22.69 11.75 4.50
CA GLY A 31 23.80 10.85 4.82
C GLY A 31 23.48 9.85 5.92
N ALA A 32 22.20 9.57 6.17
CA ALA A 32 21.74 8.58 7.12
C ALA A 32 22.16 7.16 6.73
N ILE A 33 22.30 6.29 7.70
CA ILE A 33 22.51 4.86 7.49
C ILE A 33 21.16 4.15 7.62
N PRO A 34 20.60 3.62 6.49
CA PRO A 34 19.34 2.92 6.55
C PRO A 34 19.50 1.52 7.15
N THR A 35 18.61 1.14 8.06
CA THR A 35 18.39 -0.24 8.47
C THR A 35 16.94 -0.59 8.09
N TYR A 36 16.78 -1.56 7.18
CA TYR A 36 15.47 -1.88 6.62
C TYR A 36 14.69 -2.86 7.49
N LEU A 37 13.45 -2.50 7.78
CA LEU A 37 12.42 -3.36 8.34
C LEU A 37 11.68 -4.05 7.19
N VAL A 38 11.79 -5.37 7.09
CA VAL A 38 11.23 -6.13 5.97
C VAL A 38 9.81 -6.56 6.29
N PRO A 39 8.79 -6.08 5.55
CA PRO A 39 7.42 -6.54 5.71
C PRO A 39 7.20 -7.93 5.11
N THR A 40 6.10 -8.56 5.47
CA THR A 40 5.64 -9.82 4.89
C THR A 40 5.22 -9.65 3.43
N ARG A 41 5.04 -10.77 2.72
CA ARG A 41 4.49 -10.81 1.36
C ARG A 41 3.63 -12.06 1.20
N ASN A 42 2.49 -11.92 0.54
CA ASN A 42 1.58 -13.05 0.35
C ASN A 42 1.74 -13.72 -1.03
N GLN A 43 0.91 -14.75 -1.27
CA GLN A 43 0.89 -15.55 -2.50
C GLN A 43 0.60 -14.73 -3.77
N TYR A 44 -0.07 -13.60 -3.66
CA TYR A 44 -0.35 -12.68 -4.78
C TYR A 44 0.75 -11.64 -5.00
N GLY A 45 1.81 -11.68 -4.19
CA GLY A 45 2.84 -10.65 -4.22
C GLY A 45 2.43 -9.32 -3.56
N ILE A 46 1.31 -9.30 -2.84
CA ILE A 46 0.90 -8.14 -2.04
C ILE A 46 1.85 -8.00 -0.85
N ILE A 47 2.37 -6.81 -0.66
CA ILE A 47 3.24 -6.51 0.47
C ILE A 47 2.37 -6.35 1.71
N GLY A 48 2.66 -7.16 2.72
CA GLY A 48 1.96 -7.22 3.98
C GLY A 48 2.51 -6.29 5.05
N PRO A 49 2.14 -6.51 6.31
CA PRO A 49 2.68 -5.74 7.41
C PRO A 49 4.10 -6.19 7.81
N ILE A 50 4.86 -5.29 8.40
CA ILE A 50 6.00 -5.64 9.23
C ILE A 50 5.44 -6.29 10.50
N LEU A 51 5.86 -7.52 10.79
CA LEU A 51 5.33 -8.24 11.94
C LEU A 51 5.72 -7.57 13.26
N PRO A 52 4.87 -7.59 14.31
CA PRO A 52 5.18 -7.02 15.62
C PRO A 52 6.50 -7.53 16.20
N ALA A 53 6.82 -8.81 15.98
CA ALA A 53 8.08 -9.41 16.44
C ALA A 53 9.32 -8.71 15.86
N ASN A 54 9.24 -8.13 14.66
CA ASN A 54 10.34 -7.43 14.00
C ASN A 54 10.44 -5.95 14.44
N LEU A 55 9.49 -5.46 15.22
CA LEU A 55 9.45 -4.09 15.73
C LEU A 55 9.84 -3.97 17.20
N THR A 56 10.11 -5.10 17.87
CA THR A 56 10.57 -5.10 19.26
C THR A 56 11.97 -4.50 19.37
N ARG A 57 12.32 -4.01 20.55
CA ARG A 57 13.64 -3.44 20.81
C ARG A 57 14.77 -4.41 20.52
N GLU A 58 14.59 -5.68 20.88
CA GLU A 58 15.55 -6.75 20.64
C GLU A 58 15.77 -7.00 19.15
N ALA A 59 14.69 -7.12 18.39
CA ALA A 59 14.75 -7.34 16.93
C ALA A 59 15.37 -6.13 16.20
N VAL A 60 15.03 -4.92 16.60
CA VAL A 60 15.62 -3.68 16.05
C VAL A 60 17.12 -3.63 16.37
N THR A 61 17.52 -3.93 17.60
CA THR A 61 18.93 -3.94 18.01
C THR A 61 19.73 -4.97 17.20
N GLU A 62 19.15 -6.15 16.98
CA GLU A 62 19.77 -7.20 16.15
C GLU A 62 19.88 -6.76 14.68
N ALA A 63 18.83 -6.18 14.11
CA ALA A 63 18.85 -5.70 12.73
C ALA A 63 19.92 -4.61 12.51
N VAL A 64 20.06 -3.68 13.45
CA VAL A 64 21.10 -2.64 13.39
C VAL A 64 22.49 -3.26 13.52
N ARG A 65 22.69 -4.20 14.43
CA ARG A 65 23.98 -4.88 14.62
C ARG A 65 24.41 -5.66 13.39
N ASN A 66 23.45 -6.25 12.67
CA ASN A 66 23.71 -7.03 11.45
C ASN A 66 23.84 -6.15 10.20
N ASN A 67 23.67 -4.83 10.33
CA ASN A 67 23.83 -3.91 9.21
C ASN A 67 25.33 -3.61 8.99
N PRO A 68 25.93 -4.04 7.86
CA PRO A 68 27.36 -3.86 7.61
C PRO A 68 27.79 -2.39 7.47
N LEU A 69 26.85 -1.48 7.25
CA LEU A 69 27.12 -0.04 7.22
C LEU A 69 27.32 0.58 8.62
N VAL A 70 26.93 -0.14 9.67
CA VAL A 70 27.12 0.30 11.05
C VAL A 70 28.46 -0.22 11.54
N SER A 71 29.54 0.52 11.20
CA SER A 71 30.93 0.20 11.55
C SER A 71 31.36 0.84 12.87
N ASP A 72 32.59 0.55 13.29
CA ASP A 72 33.23 1.17 14.47
C ASP A 72 33.19 2.71 14.40
N GLY A 73 32.75 3.33 15.47
CA GLY A 73 32.60 4.79 15.57
C GLY A 73 31.24 5.34 15.19
N ILE A 74 30.31 4.48 14.72
CA ILE A 74 28.92 4.86 14.46
C ILE A 74 28.07 4.47 15.68
N ASP A 75 27.25 5.40 16.19
CA ASP A 75 26.27 5.11 17.21
C ASP A 75 25.20 4.17 16.65
N PRO A 76 25.06 2.93 17.16
CA PRO A 76 24.08 1.98 16.69
C PRO A 76 22.65 2.29 17.14
N SER A 77 22.45 3.37 17.92
CA SER A 77 21.11 3.76 18.36
C SER A 77 20.34 4.42 17.22
N PRO A 78 19.22 3.83 16.75
CA PRO A 78 18.45 4.46 15.71
C PRO A 78 17.73 5.71 16.22
N VAL A 79 17.83 6.82 15.49
CA VAL A 79 17.25 8.11 15.90
C VAL A 79 15.87 8.36 15.29
N HIS A 80 15.51 7.62 14.27
CA HIS A 80 14.29 7.83 13.51
C HIS A 80 13.79 6.51 12.92
N ALA A 81 12.47 6.34 12.84
CA ALA A 81 11.84 5.23 12.11
C ALA A 81 10.76 5.74 11.17
N ILE A 82 10.64 5.14 9.98
CA ILE A 82 9.61 5.43 8.99
C ILE A 82 8.84 4.16 8.68
N VAL A 83 7.50 4.25 8.77
CA VAL A 83 6.55 3.16 8.44
C VAL A 83 5.51 3.68 7.46
N THR A 84 5.28 2.94 6.39
CA THR A 84 4.24 3.25 5.39
C THR A 84 2.86 2.84 5.92
N ASN A 85 1.95 3.80 6.12
CA ASN A 85 0.58 3.59 6.61
C ASN A 85 -0.43 4.50 5.90
N SER A 86 -1.50 4.03 5.25
CA SER A 86 -1.71 2.62 4.89
C SER A 86 -0.82 2.22 3.72
N THR A 87 -0.53 0.92 3.60
CA THR A 87 0.23 0.42 2.45
C THR A 87 -0.53 0.70 1.15
N TYR A 88 0.17 0.57 0.02
CA TYR A 88 -0.44 0.81 -1.30
C TYR A 88 -1.65 -0.09 -1.54
N ASP A 89 -1.59 -1.35 -1.12
CA ASP A 89 -2.66 -2.35 -1.26
C ASP A 89 -3.74 -2.22 -0.16
N GLY A 90 -3.60 -1.30 0.77
CA GLY A 90 -4.66 -0.97 1.74
C GLY A 90 -4.51 -1.60 3.13
N LEU A 91 -3.31 -1.96 3.55
CA LEU A 91 -3.13 -2.45 4.92
C LEU A 91 -2.93 -1.28 5.88
N CYS A 92 -3.80 -1.19 6.88
CA CYS A 92 -3.82 -0.16 7.90
C CYS A 92 -3.35 -0.75 9.22
N TYR A 93 -2.22 -0.24 9.74
CA TYR A 93 -1.71 -0.68 11.04
C TYR A 93 -2.56 -0.17 12.21
N ASN A 94 -2.56 -0.90 13.32
CA ASN A 94 -2.85 -0.33 14.61
C ASN A 94 -1.67 0.57 15.01
N VAL A 95 -1.86 1.87 14.90
CA VAL A 95 -0.79 2.86 15.07
C VAL A 95 -0.29 2.91 16.50
N GLU A 96 -1.17 2.72 17.49
CA GLU A 96 -0.78 2.69 18.89
C GLU A 96 0.15 1.51 19.17
N ARG A 97 -0.14 0.34 18.60
CA ARG A 97 0.73 -0.83 18.72
C ARG A 97 2.10 -0.63 18.07
N VAL A 98 2.15 0.01 16.90
CA VAL A 98 3.44 0.36 16.26
C VAL A 98 4.22 1.37 17.10
N LYS A 99 3.56 2.39 17.66
CA LYS A 99 4.18 3.38 18.55
C LYS A 99 4.72 2.74 19.82
N GLU A 100 3.97 1.81 20.43
CA GLU A 100 4.41 1.05 21.61
C GLU A 100 5.70 0.27 21.32
N LEU A 101 5.77 -0.44 20.20
CA LEU A 101 6.91 -1.29 19.85
C LEU A 101 8.13 -0.46 19.43
N LEU A 102 8.01 0.34 18.38
CA LEU A 102 9.13 1.13 17.84
C LEU A 102 9.54 2.27 18.76
N GLY A 103 8.60 2.83 19.51
CA GLY A 103 8.90 3.89 20.47
C GLY A 103 9.87 3.50 21.59
N GLN A 104 10.13 2.19 21.78
CA GLN A 104 11.18 1.71 22.68
C GLN A 104 12.59 1.81 22.09
N SER A 105 12.68 1.92 20.76
CA SER A 105 13.95 1.93 20.01
C SER A 105 14.28 3.31 19.43
N VAL A 106 13.28 4.15 19.13
CA VAL A 106 13.48 5.45 18.51
C VAL A 106 12.73 6.56 19.24
N ASP A 107 13.27 7.76 19.19
CA ASP A 107 12.63 8.96 19.74
C ASP A 107 11.71 9.66 18.75
N ARG A 108 11.81 9.33 17.46
CA ARG A 108 11.04 9.94 16.39
C ARG A 108 10.50 8.88 15.45
N LEU A 109 9.18 8.86 15.31
CA LEU A 109 8.45 7.90 14.49
C LEU A 109 7.63 8.63 13.42
N HIS A 110 7.85 8.28 12.17
CA HIS A 110 7.21 8.88 11.02
C HIS A 110 6.32 7.87 10.31
N PHE A 111 5.04 8.18 10.21
CA PHE A 111 4.10 7.45 9.38
C PHE A 111 3.96 8.14 8.02
N ASP A 112 4.35 7.45 6.96
CA ASP A 112 4.05 7.91 5.61
C ASP A 112 2.60 7.54 5.29
N GLU A 113 1.73 8.54 5.44
CA GLU A 113 0.28 8.47 5.20
C GLU A 113 -0.10 9.19 3.91
N ALA A 114 0.80 9.23 2.92
CA ALA A 114 0.57 9.97 1.68
C ALA A 114 -0.73 9.59 0.96
N TRP A 115 -1.20 8.35 1.11
CA TRP A 115 -2.45 7.83 0.55
C TRP A 115 -3.56 7.65 1.58
N TYR A 116 -3.48 8.29 2.75
CA TYR A 116 -4.35 7.94 3.88
C TYR A 116 -4.95 9.13 4.64
N GLY A 117 -4.87 10.35 4.09
CA GLY A 117 -5.35 11.57 4.74
C GLY A 117 -6.86 11.57 5.08
N TYR A 118 -7.68 10.76 4.40
CA TYR A 118 -9.12 10.64 4.67
C TYR A 118 -9.44 9.87 5.96
N ALA A 119 -8.51 9.08 6.49
CA ALA A 119 -8.77 8.18 7.63
C ALA A 119 -9.30 8.90 8.87
N ARG A 120 -8.82 10.13 9.13
CA ARG A 120 -9.26 10.94 10.26
C ARG A 120 -10.77 11.19 10.27
N PHE A 121 -11.41 11.19 9.12
CA PHE A 121 -12.79 11.66 8.94
C PHE A 121 -13.83 10.54 8.98
N ASN A 122 -13.41 9.28 9.20
CA ASN A 122 -14.34 8.16 9.30
C ASN A 122 -14.02 7.26 10.51
N PRO A 123 -15.01 6.92 11.35
CA PRO A 123 -14.83 6.03 12.50
C PRO A 123 -14.28 4.64 12.14
N MET A 124 -14.44 4.17 10.89
CA MET A 124 -13.89 2.93 10.37
C MET A 124 -12.38 2.82 10.64
N TYR A 125 -11.66 3.94 10.60
CA TYR A 125 -10.20 3.99 10.73
C TYR A 125 -9.72 4.41 12.11
N ARG A 126 -10.56 4.34 13.15
CA ARG A 126 -10.13 4.65 14.52
C ARG A 126 -8.91 3.79 14.89
N ASP A 127 -7.93 4.40 15.54
CA ASP A 127 -6.65 3.80 15.96
C ASP A 127 -5.75 3.34 14.79
N ARG A 128 -6.05 3.77 13.56
CA ARG A 128 -5.33 3.34 12.34
C ARG A 128 -4.54 4.43 11.64
N TYR A 129 -4.53 5.67 12.13
CA TYR A 129 -3.77 6.79 11.57
C TYR A 129 -2.93 7.50 12.64
N ALA A 130 -1.81 8.07 12.25
CA ALA A 130 -0.76 8.56 13.15
C ALA A 130 -1.24 9.60 14.16
N MET A 131 -2.12 10.51 13.74
CA MET A 131 -2.65 11.60 14.59
C MET A 131 -3.95 11.22 15.30
N ASN A 132 -4.17 9.92 15.54
CA ASN A 132 -5.31 9.42 16.29
C ASN A 132 -5.33 9.93 17.74
N GLY A 133 -6.53 9.98 18.36
CA GLY A 133 -6.73 10.42 19.73
C GLY A 133 -6.82 11.94 19.90
N ASN A 134 -7.01 12.36 21.17
CA ASN A 134 -7.11 13.77 21.51
C ASN A 134 -5.71 14.31 21.85
N VAL A 135 -5.39 15.50 21.35
CA VAL A 135 -4.11 16.19 21.63
C VAL A 135 -3.86 16.37 23.13
N LYS A 136 -4.92 16.56 23.94
CA LYS A 136 -4.82 16.75 25.38
C LYS A 136 -4.39 15.49 26.15
N ASP A 137 -4.67 14.34 25.59
CA ASP A 137 -4.42 13.03 26.22
C ASP A 137 -3.12 12.38 25.72
N PHE A 138 -2.37 13.12 24.88
CA PHE A 138 -1.15 12.58 24.28
C PHE A 138 -0.01 12.45 25.31
N ASP A 139 0.57 11.25 25.37
CA ASP A 139 1.73 10.97 26.22
C ASP A 139 3.00 11.59 25.61
N ARG A 140 3.48 12.66 26.24
CA ARG A 140 4.74 13.30 25.88
C ARG A 140 5.97 12.48 26.24
N GLY A 141 5.84 11.42 27.01
CA GLY A 141 6.90 10.45 27.30
C GLY A 141 7.16 9.48 26.15
N GLY A 142 6.23 9.36 25.20
CA GLY A 142 6.39 8.59 23.97
C GLY A 142 7.27 9.26 22.91
N PRO A 143 7.47 8.64 21.73
CA PRO A 143 8.21 9.22 20.63
C PRO A 143 7.50 10.46 20.04
N THR A 144 8.27 11.39 19.49
CA THR A 144 7.70 12.43 18.60
C THR A 144 7.17 11.77 17.33
N VAL A 145 5.92 12.01 16.99
CA VAL A 145 5.23 11.37 15.87
C VAL A 145 5.04 12.35 14.73
N PHE A 146 5.41 11.94 13.54
CA PHE A 146 5.15 12.66 12.28
C PHE A 146 4.16 11.89 11.43
N ALA A 147 3.31 12.61 10.70
CA ALA A 147 2.53 12.07 9.60
C ALA A 147 2.70 12.96 8.37
N THR A 148 3.01 12.35 7.22
CA THR A 148 3.01 13.04 5.93
C THR A 148 1.82 12.59 5.11
N GLN A 149 1.02 13.55 4.64
CA GLN A 149 -0.21 13.30 3.90
C GLN A 149 -0.20 14.11 2.60
N SER A 150 -0.43 13.45 1.47
CA SER A 150 -0.60 14.11 0.19
C SER A 150 -2.07 14.45 -0.02
N THR A 151 -2.45 15.70 0.24
CA THR A 151 -3.83 16.17 0.12
C THR A 151 -4.36 16.01 -1.30
N HIS A 152 -3.49 16.15 -2.31
CA HIS A 152 -3.84 16.01 -3.72
C HIS A 152 -4.16 14.58 -4.18
N LYS A 153 -3.89 13.55 -3.36
CA LYS A 153 -4.12 12.14 -3.76
C LYS A 153 -5.55 11.71 -3.50
N LEU A 154 -5.97 11.68 -2.24
CA LEU A 154 -7.28 11.15 -1.83
C LEU A 154 -8.16 12.16 -1.10
N LEU A 155 -7.69 13.38 -0.95
CA LEU A 155 -8.47 14.54 -0.53
C LEU A 155 -8.63 15.51 -1.72
N ALA A 156 -9.45 16.53 -1.57
CA ALA A 156 -9.77 17.43 -2.67
C ALA A 156 -8.80 18.62 -2.71
N ALA A 157 -7.60 18.44 -3.27
CA ALA A 157 -6.64 19.53 -3.44
C ALA A 157 -5.91 19.46 -4.79
N PHE A 158 -5.31 20.55 -5.23
CA PHE A 158 -4.48 20.59 -6.43
C PHE A 158 -3.23 19.75 -6.28
N SER A 159 -2.71 19.25 -7.41
CA SER A 159 -1.45 18.50 -7.45
C SER A 159 -0.34 19.27 -6.70
N GLN A 160 0.51 18.55 -6.00
CA GLN A 160 1.58 19.00 -5.10
C GLN A 160 1.11 19.45 -3.70
N ALA A 161 -0.19 19.63 -3.46
CA ALA A 161 -0.69 19.92 -2.12
C ALA A 161 -0.42 18.75 -1.16
N SER A 162 0.21 19.06 -0.02
CA SER A 162 0.53 18.07 1.01
C SER A 162 0.58 18.73 2.39
N MET A 163 0.57 17.90 3.43
CA MET A 163 0.64 18.34 4.82
C MET A 163 1.62 17.48 5.60
N ILE A 164 2.28 18.09 6.58
CA ILE A 164 3.06 17.38 7.60
C ILE A 164 2.43 17.72 8.95
N HIS A 165 2.04 16.68 9.67
CA HIS A 165 1.55 16.80 11.04
C HIS A 165 2.63 16.37 12.01
N VAL A 166 2.79 17.08 13.11
CA VAL A 166 3.78 16.81 14.15
C VAL A 166 3.09 16.76 15.49
N ARG A 167 3.35 15.69 16.25
CA ARG A 167 2.93 15.54 17.64
C ARG A 167 4.17 15.29 18.47
N GLU A 168 4.57 16.30 19.24
CA GLU A 168 5.81 16.29 20.02
C GLU A 168 5.73 15.28 21.17
N GLY A 169 6.76 14.46 21.29
CA GLY A 169 6.99 13.52 22.38
C GLY A 169 8.22 13.89 23.21
N ARG A 170 8.91 12.88 23.77
CA ARG A 170 10.06 13.06 24.66
C ARG A 170 11.27 13.75 24.03
N ASN A 171 11.41 13.69 22.70
CA ASN A 171 12.48 14.37 21.95
C ASN A 171 11.88 15.21 20.82
N PRO A 172 11.35 16.41 21.15
CA PRO A 172 10.75 17.30 20.17
C PRO A 172 11.78 17.79 19.14
N ILE A 173 11.34 18.21 17.97
CA ILE A 173 12.20 18.88 16.99
C ILE A 173 12.14 20.38 17.23
N ASP A 174 13.32 21.00 17.30
CA ASP A 174 13.43 22.45 17.31
C ASP A 174 12.75 23.06 16.07
N HIS A 175 11.90 24.04 16.29
CA HIS A 175 11.11 24.66 15.25
C HIS A 175 11.98 25.30 14.15
N GLN A 176 13.09 25.94 14.53
CA GLN A 176 13.98 26.58 13.56
C GLN A 176 14.66 25.53 12.68
N ARG A 177 15.16 24.44 13.25
CA ARG A 177 15.74 23.32 12.51
C ARG A 177 14.73 22.70 11.53
N PHE A 178 13.49 22.52 11.98
CA PHE A 178 12.44 21.99 11.12
C PHE A 178 12.12 22.95 9.97
N ASN A 179 12.05 24.25 10.25
CA ASN A 179 11.79 25.28 9.23
C ASN A 179 12.91 25.36 8.19
N GLU A 180 14.18 25.25 8.61
CA GLU A 180 15.31 25.21 7.66
C GLU A 180 15.21 23.98 6.73
N ALA A 181 14.93 22.81 7.27
CA ALA A 181 14.72 21.60 6.45
C ALA A 181 13.53 21.73 5.51
N PHE A 182 12.49 22.43 5.94
CA PHE A 182 11.32 22.75 5.11
C PHE A 182 11.71 23.70 3.97
N MET A 183 12.41 24.78 4.27
CA MET A 183 12.81 25.80 3.27
C MET A 183 13.76 25.23 2.22
N MET A 184 14.58 24.24 2.55
CA MET A 184 15.41 23.53 1.57
C MET A 184 14.60 22.79 0.50
N GLN A 185 13.36 22.39 0.80
CA GLN A 185 12.51 21.57 -0.06
C GLN A 185 11.29 22.34 -0.62
N ALA A 186 10.94 23.47 -0.02
CA ALA A 186 9.81 24.29 -0.43
C ALA A 186 10.27 25.46 -1.30
N SER A 187 9.36 25.99 -2.11
CA SER A 187 9.59 27.24 -2.83
C SER A 187 9.63 28.43 -1.86
N THR A 188 10.58 29.33 -2.04
CA THR A 188 10.64 30.61 -1.34
C THR A 188 9.53 31.56 -1.79
N SER A 189 8.84 31.24 -2.89
CA SER A 189 7.68 31.97 -3.43
C SER A 189 6.46 31.06 -3.41
N PRO A 190 5.71 31.00 -2.30
CA PRO A 190 4.61 30.06 -2.15
C PRO A 190 3.51 30.32 -3.18
N PHE A 191 3.02 29.25 -3.81
CA PHE A 191 1.92 29.34 -4.75
C PHE A 191 0.58 29.26 -4.01
N TYR A 192 0.00 30.42 -3.74
CA TYR A 192 -1.22 30.56 -2.94
C TYR A 192 -2.40 29.64 -3.37
N PRO A 193 -2.65 29.37 -4.67
CA PRO A 193 -3.71 28.44 -5.06
C PRO A 193 -3.55 27.05 -4.46
N ILE A 194 -2.33 26.51 -4.34
CA ILE A 194 -2.07 25.20 -3.68
C ILE A 194 -2.42 25.30 -2.18
N ILE A 195 -1.99 26.37 -1.51
CA ILE A 195 -2.28 26.60 -0.08
C ILE A 195 -3.80 26.71 0.13
N ALA A 196 -4.48 27.50 -0.69
CA ALA A 196 -5.93 27.66 -0.63
C ALA A 196 -6.67 26.34 -0.84
N THR A 197 -6.20 25.44 -1.72
CA THR A 197 -6.84 24.13 -1.90
C THR A 197 -6.68 23.22 -0.70
N ASN A 198 -5.59 23.33 0.08
CA ASN A 198 -5.47 22.62 1.36
C ASN A 198 -6.53 23.10 2.35
N ASP A 199 -6.76 24.40 2.44
CA ASP A 199 -7.77 24.98 3.32
C ASP A 199 -9.19 24.60 2.90
N VAL A 200 -9.49 24.69 1.59
CA VAL A 200 -10.77 24.21 1.03
C VAL A 200 -10.99 22.74 1.31
N SER A 201 -9.96 21.92 1.11
CA SER A 201 -10.04 20.47 1.41
C SER A 201 -10.32 20.23 2.89
N ALA A 202 -9.66 20.95 3.78
CA ALA A 202 -9.92 20.87 5.22
C ALA A 202 -11.37 21.24 5.55
N ALA A 203 -11.89 22.33 4.99
CA ALA A 203 -13.28 22.77 5.18
C ALA A 203 -14.29 21.76 4.63
N MET A 204 -14.03 21.14 3.46
CA MET A 204 -14.89 20.08 2.91
C MET A 204 -14.95 18.84 3.79
N MET A 205 -13.84 18.51 4.44
CA MET A 205 -13.73 17.31 5.28
C MET A 205 -14.15 17.56 6.73
N ASP A 206 -14.35 18.80 7.15
CA ASP A 206 -14.76 19.11 8.52
C ASP A 206 -16.18 18.63 8.84
N GLY A 207 -16.37 18.17 10.07
CA GLY A 207 -17.67 17.77 10.60
C GLY A 207 -18.34 16.65 9.79
N ALA A 208 -19.61 16.85 9.43
CA ALA A 208 -20.44 15.86 8.73
C ALA A 208 -20.00 15.66 7.26
N GLY A 209 -19.33 16.65 6.63
CA GLY A 209 -18.91 16.59 5.25
C GLY A 209 -17.93 15.44 5.00
N GLY A 210 -16.85 15.37 5.75
CA GLY A 210 -15.84 14.33 5.63
C GLY A 210 -16.40 12.93 5.89
N LYS A 211 -17.25 12.78 6.91
CA LYS A 211 -17.92 11.50 7.17
C LYS A 211 -18.80 11.09 5.98
N THR A 212 -19.62 11.99 5.45
CA THR A 212 -20.51 11.69 4.32
C THR A 212 -19.72 11.27 3.07
N LEU A 213 -18.65 11.98 2.74
CA LEU A 213 -17.81 11.67 1.56
C LEU A 213 -17.11 10.31 1.71
N THR A 214 -16.55 10.04 2.88
CA THR A 214 -15.86 8.77 3.15
C THR A 214 -16.84 7.59 3.23
N ASP A 215 -18.00 7.77 3.86
CA ASP A 215 -19.06 6.75 3.89
C ASP A 215 -19.53 6.40 2.47
N ALA A 216 -19.68 7.38 1.59
CA ALA A 216 -20.08 7.15 0.20
C ALA A 216 -19.03 6.27 -0.52
N SER A 217 -17.74 6.61 -0.41
CA SER A 217 -16.66 5.82 -1.00
C SER A 217 -16.61 4.38 -0.47
N ILE A 218 -16.74 4.21 0.85
CA ILE A 218 -16.76 2.88 1.47
C ILE A 218 -17.95 2.06 0.98
N ARG A 219 -19.15 2.64 0.91
CA ARG A 219 -20.36 1.95 0.42
C ARG A 219 -20.26 1.51 -1.02
N GLU A 220 -19.70 2.33 -1.90
CA GLU A 220 -19.47 1.96 -3.29
C GLU A 220 -18.45 0.82 -3.43
N ALA A 221 -17.35 0.89 -2.66
CA ALA A 221 -16.36 -0.18 -2.63
C ALA A 221 -16.94 -1.50 -2.07
N VAL A 222 -17.71 -1.44 -1.00
CA VAL A 222 -18.41 -2.61 -0.41
C VAL A 222 -19.38 -3.21 -1.43
N SER A 223 -20.15 -2.38 -2.12
CA SER A 223 -21.11 -2.85 -3.13
C SER A 223 -20.42 -3.57 -4.27
N PHE A 224 -19.31 -3.03 -4.80
CA PHE A 224 -18.51 -3.67 -5.82
C PHE A 224 -17.91 -4.99 -5.32
N ARG A 225 -17.25 -5.01 -4.16
CA ARG A 225 -16.63 -6.19 -3.55
C ARG A 225 -17.64 -7.33 -3.38
N LYS A 226 -18.80 -7.05 -2.82
CA LYS A 226 -19.88 -8.03 -2.64
C LYS A 226 -20.37 -8.58 -3.99
N THR A 227 -20.55 -7.70 -4.95
CA THR A 227 -21.05 -8.10 -6.29
C THR A 227 -20.06 -9.03 -6.98
N VAL A 228 -18.77 -8.68 -7.03
CA VAL A 228 -17.75 -9.54 -7.66
C VAL A 228 -17.61 -10.87 -6.92
N ALA A 229 -17.57 -10.87 -5.58
CA ALA A 229 -17.46 -12.09 -4.79
C ALA A 229 -18.66 -13.03 -4.99
N ARG A 230 -19.88 -12.46 -5.06
CA ARG A 230 -21.10 -13.25 -5.36
C ARG A 230 -21.05 -13.87 -6.75
N ILE A 231 -20.69 -13.08 -7.78
CA ILE A 231 -20.57 -13.58 -9.14
C ILE A 231 -19.50 -14.67 -9.22
N ASN A 232 -18.37 -14.51 -8.54
CA ASN A 232 -17.34 -15.54 -8.46
C ASN A 232 -17.91 -16.83 -7.85
N ALA A 233 -18.59 -16.76 -6.71
CA ALA A 233 -19.21 -17.92 -6.06
C ALA A 233 -20.25 -18.62 -6.93
N GLU A 234 -21.12 -17.85 -7.62
CA GLU A 234 -22.13 -18.38 -8.54
C GLU A 234 -21.51 -19.05 -9.78
N ASN A 235 -20.40 -18.51 -10.32
CA ASN A 235 -19.68 -19.14 -11.43
C ASN A 235 -18.96 -20.42 -10.96
N ALA A 236 -18.30 -20.37 -9.83
CA ALA A 236 -17.63 -21.54 -9.25
C ALA A 236 -18.61 -22.71 -9.00
N ALA A 237 -19.83 -22.43 -8.54
CA ALA A 237 -20.89 -23.44 -8.37
C ALA A 237 -21.32 -24.10 -9.70
N ARG A 238 -21.05 -23.46 -10.85
CA ARG A 238 -21.31 -24.01 -12.20
C ARG A 238 -20.07 -24.61 -12.86
N GLY A 239 -18.92 -24.64 -12.15
CA GLY A 239 -17.65 -25.06 -12.70
C GLY A 239 -17.03 -24.05 -13.68
N GLU A 240 -17.46 -22.81 -13.62
CA GLU A 240 -16.97 -21.70 -14.44
C GLU A 240 -16.05 -20.80 -13.62
N TRP A 241 -15.14 -20.09 -14.29
CA TRP A 241 -14.27 -19.13 -13.65
C TRP A 241 -14.87 -17.70 -13.68
N PHE A 242 -14.52 -16.90 -12.69
CA PHE A 242 -14.65 -15.44 -12.72
C PHE A 242 -13.54 -14.82 -11.86
N PHE A 243 -13.38 -13.51 -11.95
CA PHE A 243 -12.51 -12.75 -11.06
C PHE A 243 -13.02 -12.81 -9.62
N ASN A 244 -12.12 -12.67 -8.65
CA ASN A 244 -12.50 -12.51 -7.27
C ASN A 244 -11.91 -11.21 -6.71
N VAL A 245 -12.14 -10.91 -5.45
CA VAL A 245 -11.59 -9.76 -4.74
C VAL A 245 -10.79 -10.24 -3.55
N TRP A 246 -9.61 -9.67 -3.37
CA TRP A 246 -8.79 -9.91 -2.19
C TRP A 246 -9.42 -9.21 -0.97
N GLN A 247 -10.01 -10.01 -0.09
CA GLN A 247 -10.79 -9.57 1.07
C GLN A 247 -11.09 -10.77 1.98
N PRO A 248 -11.60 -10.57 3.22
CA PRO A 248 -12.08 -11.66 4.05
C PRO A 248 -13.11 -12.54 3.32
N ASP A 249 -12.95 -13.86 3.39
CA ASP A 249 -13.95 -14.80 2.86
C ASP A 249 -15.25 -14.74 3.66
N TYR A 250 -15.11 -14.52 4.97
CA TYR A 250 -16.20 -14.52 5.94
C TYR A 250 -16.07 -13.35 6.89
N VAL A 251 -17.20 -12.93 7.44
CA VAL A 251 -17.26 -12.01 8.57
C VAL A 251 -17.96 -12.66 9.75
N ILE A 252 -17.64 -12.19 10.94
CA ILE A 252 -18.30 -12.59 12.18
C ILE A 252 -19.29 -11.48 12.53
N GLU A 253 -20.57 -11.81 12.56
CA GLU A 253 -21.63 -10.87 12.94
C GLU A 253 -21.49 -10.49 14.44
N PRO A 254 -21.33 -9.21 14.80
CA PRO A 254 -21.02 -8.82 16.17
C PRO A 254 -22.03 -9.31 17.22
N ASN A 255 -23.31 -9.31 16.88
CA ASN A 255 -24.38 -9.64 17.83
C ASN A 255 -24.64 -11.14 17.96
N SER A 256 -24.58 -11.88 16.88
CA SER A 256 -24.90 -13.31 16.85
C SER A 256 -23.65 -14.21 16.91
N HIS A 257 -22.46 -13.63 16.75
CA HIS A 257 -21.19 -14.33 16.56
C HIS A 257 -21.21 -15.37 15.40
N LYS A 258 -22.19 -15.25 14.52
CA LYS A 258 -22.34 -16.15 13.38
C LYS A 258 -21.32 -15.79 12.30
N LYS A 259 -20.62 -16.81 11.81
CA LYS A 259 -19.74 -16.70 10.65
C LYS A 259 -20.59 -16.77 9.38
N ILE A 260 -20.56 -15.69 8.57
CA ILE A 260 -21.32 -15.59 7.33
C ILE A 260 -20.38 -15.24 6.15
N PRO A 261 -20.65 -15.72 4.93
CA PRO A 261 -19.88 -15.34 3.76
C PRO A 261 -19.89 -13.81 3.59
N PHE A 262 -18.75 -13.24 3.20
CA PHE A 262 -18.61 -11.79 3.07
C PHE A 262 -19.69 -11.17 2.17
N TYR A 263 -19.98 -11.78 1.02
CA TYR A 263 -20.97 -11.25 0.07
C TYR A 263 -22.42 -11.37 0.55
N GLU A 264 -22.71 -12.15 1.59
CA GLU A 264 -24.03 -12.25 2.23
C GLU A 264 -24.21 -11.23 3.35
N ALA A 265 -23.13 -10.77 3.97
CA ALA A 265 -23.16 -9.80 5.05
C ALA A 265 -23.90 -8.51 4.64
N SER A 266 -24.54 -7.83 5.57
CA SER A 266 -25.21 -6.57 5.24
C SER A 266 -24.20 -5.50 4.83
N SER A 267 -24.56 -4.67 3.85
CA SER A 267 -23.69 -3.58 3.40
C SER A 267 -23.47 -2.54 4.50
N ASP A 268 -24.46 -2.32 5.36
CA ASP A 268 -24.33 -1.41 6.51
C ASP A 268 -23.31 -1.94 7.52
N LEU A 269 -23.35 -3.24 7.84
CA LEU A 269 -22.34 -3.87 8.70
C LEU A 269 -20.93 -3.68 8.13
N LEU A 270 -20.72 -4.05 6.86
CA LEU A 270 -19.43 -3.94 6.21
C LEU A 270 -18.93 -2.50 6.06
N SER A 271 -19.84 -1.54 5.98
CA SER A 271 -19.48 -0.12 5.82
C SER A 271 -19.22 0.62 7.13
N SER A 272 -19.59 0.04 8.27
CA SER A 272 -19.50 0.70 9.58
C SER A 272 -18.70 -0.04 10.63
N GLU A 273 -18.43 -1.35 10.42
CA GLU A 273 -17.82 -2.20 11.45
C GLU A 273 -16.37 -2.58 11.06
N PRO A 274 -15.36 -1.98 11.72
CA PRO A 274 -13.96 -2.27 11.44
C PRO A 274 -13.57 -3.74 11.62
N SER A 275 -14.22 -4.46 12.54
CA SER A 275 -13.92 -5.86 12.83
C SER A 275 -14.14 -6.79 11.63
N CYS A 276 -14.97 -6.37 10.66
CA CYS A 276 -15.16 -7.09 9.40
C CYS A 276 -13.94 -7.11 8.48
N TRP A 277 -12.98 -6.23 8.71
CA TRP A 277 -11.82 -6.00 7.84
C TRP A 277 -10.49 -6.39 8.46
N LEU A 278 -10.52 -6.88 9.71
CA LEU A 278 -9.30 -7.29 10.41
C LEU A 278 -8.64 -8.49 9.73
N LEU A 279 -7.32 -8.44 9.65
CA LEU A 279 -6.52 -9.60 9.35
C LEU A 279 -6.42 -10.45 10.62
N ARG A 280 -7.07 -11.62 10.61
CA ARG A 280 -7.02 -12.55 11.76
C ARG A 280 -5.89 -13.55 11.60
N PRO A 281 -5.31 -14.02 12.71
CA PRO A 281 -4.24 -15.01 12.68
C PRO A 281 -4.58 -16.21 11.78
N ASN A 282 -3.71 -16.51 10.82
CA ASN A 282 -3.79 -17.65 9.89
C ASN A 282 -5.02 -17.72 8.97
N ASP A 283 -5.77 -16.62 8.83
CA ASP A 283 -6.83 -16.56 7.81
C ASP A 283 -6.19 -16.70 6.41
N GLY A 284 -6.68 -17.65 5.63
CA GLY A 284 -6.11 -17.99 4.31
C GLY A 284 -6.21 -16.89 3.27
N TRP A 285 -7.25 -16.04 3.36
CA TRP A 285 -7.50 -15.00 2.38
C TRP A 285 -6.37 -13.96 2.28
N HIS A 286 -5.74 -13.59 3.42
CA HIS A 286 -4.67 -12.60 3.40
C HIS A 286 -3.29 -13.20 3.12
N GLY A 287 -3.03 -14.45 3.53
CA GLY A 287 -1.79 -15.15 3.21
C GLY A 287 -0.53 -14.68 3.94
N PHE A 288 -0.66 -13.88 5.03
CA PHE A 288 0.49 -13.36 5.79
C PHE A 288 0.81 -14.19 7.06
N GLY A 289 0.16 -15.35 7.22
CA GLY A 289 0.40 -16.25 8.36
C GLY A 289 -0.17 -15.76 9.70
N ASN A 290 0.57 -16.01 10.77
CA ASN A 290 0.14 -15.73 12.14
C ASN A 290 0.36 -14.26 12.51
N ILE A 291 -0.52 -13.37 12.06
CA ILE A 291 -0.53 -11.95 12.42
C ILE A 291 -1.22 -11.79 13.79
N GLU A 292 -0.71 -10.90 14.64
CA GLU A 292 -1.38 -10.51 15.90
C GLU A 292 -2.79 -9.98 15.61
N GLU A 293 -3.81 -10.47 16.32
CA GLU A 293 -5.19 -10.04 16.12
C GLU A 293 -5.34 -8.54 16.38
N GLY A 294 -6.07 -7.85 15.51
CA GLY A 294 -6.28 -6.41 15.61
C GLY A 294 -5.08 -5.55 15.20
N TYR A 295 -3.94 -6.15 14.85
CA TYR A 295 -2.76 -5.41 14.42
C TYR A 295 -2.92 -4.72 13.07
N CYS A 296 -3.54 -5.39 12.10
CA CYS A 296 -3.80 -4.85 10.77
C CYS A 296 -5.26 -4.99 10.35
N MET A 297 -5.69 -4.06 9.52
CA MET A 297 -7.00 -4.03 8.88
C MET A 297 -6.84 -3.78 7.38
N LEU A 298 -7.68 -4.39 6.56
CA LEU A 298 -7.78 -4.04 5.13
C LEU A 298 -8.67 -2.80 4.97
N ASP A 299 -8.19 -1.84 4.23
CA ASP A 299 -8.94 -0.65 3.85
C ASP A 299 -10.06 -0.99 2.84
N PRO A 300 -11.32 -0.74 3.17
CA PRO A 300 -12.44 -1.05 2.27
C PRO A 300 -12.33 -0.45 0.87
N ILE A 301 -11.78 0.78 0.75
CA ILE A 301 -11.77 1.53 -0.51
C ILE A 301 -10.62 1.17 -1.47
N LYS A 302 -9.64 0.40 -1.01
CA LYS A 302 -8.54 -0.11 -1.83
C LYS A 302 -8.85 -1.53 -2.27
N VAL A 303 -9.35 -1.69 -3.48
CA VAL A 303 -9.96 -2.93 -3.96
C VAL A 303 -9.04 -3.64 -4.94
N SER A 304 -8.39 -4.71 -4.48
CA SER A 304 -7.60 -5.58 -5.34
C SER A 304 -8.46 -6.70 -5.92
N VAL A 305 -8.69 -6.66 -7.23
CA VAL A 305 -9.31 -7.76 -7.97
C VAL A 305 -8.25 -8.81 -8.29
N THR A 306 -8.54 -10.07 -7.99
CA THR A 306 -7.63 -11.19 -8.28
C THR A 306 -8.02 -11.87 -9.59
N THR A 307 -7.00 -12.25 -10.35
CA THR A 307 -7.15 -13.10 -11.55
C THR A 307 -6.87 -14.57 -11.20
N PRO A 308 -7.46 -15.55 -11.92
CA PRO A 308 -7.18 -16.97 -11.72
C PRO A 308 -5.70 -17.32 -11.95
N GLY A 309 -5.19 -18.35 -11.27
CA GLY A 309 -3.87 -18.93 -11.56
C GLY A 309 -2.96 -19.14 -10.37
N VAL A 310 -3.34 -18.69 -9.15
CA VAL A 310 -2.54 -18.86 -7.93
C VAL A 310 -3.33 -19.62 -6.88
N LYS A 311 -2.74 -20.66 -6.33
CA LYS A 311 -3.27 -21.42 -5.19
C LYS A 311 -2.99 -20.72 -3.87
N ALA A 312 -3.67 -21.13 -2.82
CA ALA A 312 -3.50 -20.58 -1.47
C ALA A 312 -2.07 -20.72 -0.91
N ASP A 313 -1.32 -21.73 -1.36
CA ASP A 313 0.08 -21.98 -0.97
C ASP A 313 1.10 -21.19 -1.81
N GLY A 314 0.63 -20.41 -2.78
CA GLY A 314 1.48 -19.62 -3.70
C GLY A 314 1.99 -20.37 -4.91
N GLU A 315 1.67 -21.65 -5.07
CA GLU A 315 1.95 -22.40 -6.30
C GLU A 315 1.02 -21.92 -7.43
N LEU A 316 1.54 -21.95 -8.67
CA LEU A 316 0.70 -21.65 -9.81
C LEU A 316 -0.16 -22.88 -10.18
N GLU A 317 -1.40 -22.60 -10.55
CA GLU A 317 -2.35 -23.60 -11.05
C GLU A 317 -1.92 -24.16 -12.43
N ASP A 318 -2.73 -25.02 -13.04
CA ASP A 318 -2.45 -25.54 -14.38
C ASP A 318 -2.76 -24.53 -15.48
N TRP A 319 -3.62 -23.56 -15.18
CA TRP A 319 -3.94 -22.44 -16.05
C TRP A 319 -4.13 -21.17 -15.22
N GLY A 320 -4.02 -20.02 -15.86
CA GLY A 320 -4.23 -18.74 -15.18
C GLY A 320 -4.19 -17.55 -16.13
N ILE A 321 -4.56 -16.41 -15.60
CA ILE A 321 -4.61 -15.14 -16.34
C ILE A 321 -3.67 -14.15 -15.67
N PRO A 322 -2.49 -13.84 -16.25
CA PRO A 322 -1.64 -12.80 -15.74
C PRO A 322 -2.38 -11.46 -15.72
N ALA A 323 -2.33 -10.76 -14.59
CA ALA A 323 -3.09 -9.53 -14.38
C ALA A 323 -2.71 -8.42 -15.39
N ALA A 324 -1.48 -8.45 -15.94
CA ALA A 324 -1.06 -7.52 -16.99
C ALA A 324 -1.91 -7.62 -18.26
N VAL A 325 -2.46 -8.82 -18.59
CA VAL A 325 -3.37 -8.99 -19.72
C VAL A 325 -4.71 -8.30 -19.44
N LEU A 326 -5.24 -8.45 -18.23
CA LEU A 326 -6.45 -7.74 -17.79
C LEU A 326 -6.23 -6.23 -17.81
N THR A 327 -5.11 -5.75 -17.27
CA THR A 327 -4.78 -4.31 -17.27
C THR A 327 -4.75 -3.73 -18.67
N SER A 328 -4.08 -4.40 -19.63
CA SER A 328 -4.01 -3.94 -21.02
C SER A 328 -5.39 -3.92 -21.70
N TYR A 329 -6.26 -4.88 -21.36
CA TYR A 329 -7.62 -4.92 -21.85
C TYR A 329 -8.47 -3.78 -21.29
N LEU A 330 -8.34 -3.48 -19.99
CA LEU A 330 -9.04 -2.40 -19.31
C LEU A 330 -8.59 -1.02 -19.82
N ASP A 331 -7.29 -0.86 -20.05
CA ASP A 331 -6.70 0.35 -20.63
C ASP A 331 -7.28 0.63 -22.04
N ALA A 332 -7.39 -0.40 -22.88
CA ALA A 332 -8.03 -0.29 -24.19
C ALA A 332 -9.52 0.14 -24.13
N LYS A 333 -10.15 0.02 -22.96
CA LYS A 333 -11.52 0.49 -22.68
C LYS A 333 -11.57 1.84 -21.93
N GLY A 334 -10.41 2.47 -21.73
CA GLY A 334 -10.30 3.74 -21.00
C GLY A 334 -10.48 3.61 -19.49
N ILE A 335 -10.30 2.39 -18.94
CA ILE A 335 -10.33 2.13 -17.49
C ILE A 335 -8.90 2.07 -16.98
N ILE A 336 -8.49 3.11 -16.26
CA ILE A 336 -7.15 3.21 -15.65
C ILE A 336 -7.14 2.44 -14.33
N VAL A 337 -6.15 1.56 -14.17
CA VAL A 337 -5.91 0.83 -12.94
C VAL A 337 -4.83 1.51 -12.11
N GLU A 338 -4.88 1.36 -10.80
CA GLU A 338 -3.93 1.99 -9.89
C GLU A 338 -2.61 1.21 -9.80
N LYS A 339 -2.69 -0.12 -9.73
CA LYS A 339 -1.53 -1.00 -9.62
C LYS A 339 -1.84 -2.37 -10.23
N THR A 340 -0.85 -2.96 -10.88
CA THR A 340 -0.90 -4.33 -11.38
C THR A 340 0.24 -5.14 -10.78
N THR A 341 -0.05 -6.34 -10.26
CA THR A 341 0.93 -7.36 -9.87
C THR A 341 0.86 -8.52 -10.86
N ASP A 342 1.44 -9.67 -10.52
CA ASP A 342 1.33 -10.88 -11.35
C ASP A 342 -0.13 -11.34 -11.51
N PHE A 343 -0.92 -11.28 -10.41
CA PHE A 343 -2.30 -11.80 -10.36
C PHE A 343 -3.30 -10.90 -9.65
N THR A 344 -2.98 -9.62 -9.43
CA THR A 344 -3.93 -8.66 -8.88
C THR A 344 -3.93 -7.35 -9.65
N VAL A 345 -5.09 -6.71 -9.69
CA VAL A 345 -5.30 -5.36 -10.23
C VAL A 345 -5.97 -4.53 -9.15
N LEU A 346 -5.32 -3.45 -8.72
CA LEU A 346 -5.83 -2.55 -7.68
C LEU A 346 -6.68 -1.43 -8.28
N PHE A 347 -7.86 -1.23 -7.72
CA PHE A 347 -8.76 -0.10 -7.98
C PHE A 347 -8.95 0.73 -6.73
N LEU A 348 -9.04 2.04 -6.91
CA LEU A 348 -9.18 2.98 -5.83
C LEU A 348 -10.57 3.63 -5.86
N PHE A 349 -11.35 3.43 -4.81
CA PHE A 349 -12.66 4.04 -4.63
C PHE A 349 -12.52 5.35 -3.85
N SER A 350 -11.99 6.38 -4.54
CA SER A 350 -11.74 7.69 -3.94
C SER A 350 -13.02 8.49 -3.69
N LEU A 351 -12.89 9.62 -2.99
CA LEU A 351 -14.01 10.53 -2.65
C LEU A 351 -14.78 11.08 -3.87
N GLY A 352 -14.25 10.94 -5.08
CA GLY A 352 -14.91 11.36 -6.32
C GLY A 352 -15.69 10.24 -7.03
N VAL A 353 -15.71 9.03 -6.49
CA VAL A 353 -16.46 7.92 -7.11
C VAL A 353 -17.95 8.10 -6.83
N THR A 354 -18.71 8.37 -7.90
CA THR A 354 -20.17 8.53 -7.82
C THR A 354 -20.87 7.18 -7.85
N ASN A 355 -22.10 7.15 -7.32
CA ASN A 355 -22.94 5.96 -7.22
C ASN A 355 -23.03 5.20 -8.55
N GLY A 356 -22.79 3.91 -8.52
CA GLY A 356 -22.90 2.99 -9.66
C GLY A 356 -21.81 3.11 -10.73
N LYS A 357 -20.84 4.03 -10.59
CA LYS A 357 -19.78 4.23 -11.59
C LYS A 357 -18.91 2.99 -11.80
N TRP A 358 -18.78 2.15 -10.80
CA TRP A 358 -18.08 0.86 -10.88
C TRP A 358 -18.80 -0.17 -11.79
N GLY A 359 -20.06 0.09 -12.17
CA GLY A 359 -20.78 -0.74 -13.16
C GLY A 359 -20.05 -0.85 -14.49
N THR A 360 -19.35 0.20 -14.92
CA THR A 360 -18.50 0.18 -16.12
C THR A 360 -17.36 -0.82 -15.97
N LEU A 361 -16.69 -0.82 -14.81
CA LEU A 361 -15.63 -1.78 -14.49
C LEU A 361 -16.18 -3.21 -14.49
N LEU A 362 -17.29 -3.43 -13.79
CA LEU A 362 -17.93 -4.76 -13.73
C LEU A 362 -18.29 -5.28 -15.13
N ASN A 363 -18.88 -4.43 -15.97
CA ASN A 363 -19.19 -4.78 -17.36
C ASN A 363 -17.92 -5.15 -18.14
N ALA A 364 -16.84 -4.40 -17.97
CA ALA A 364 -15.56 -4.70 -18.62
C ALA A 364 -14.98 -6.05 -18.17
N LEU A 365 -15.17 -6.44 -16.89
CA LEU A 365 -14.76 -7.76 -16.41
C LEU A 365 -15.58 -8.89 -17.06
N PHE A 366 -16.90 -8.71 -17.24
CA PHE A 366 -17.73 -9.66 -17.99
C PHE A 366 -17.34 -9.75 -19.45
N GLU A 367 -17.07 -8.62 -20.08
CA GLU A 367 -16.61 -8.59 -21.47
C GLU A 367 -15.25 -9.27 -21.62
N PHE A 368 -14.32 -9.05 -20.68
CA PHE A 368 -13.04 -9.74 -20.66
C PHE A 368 -13.24 -11.26 -20.59
N LYS A 369 -14.06 -11.76 -19.64
CA LYS A 369 -14.36 -13.20 -19.54
C LYS A 369 -14.89 -13.75 -20.87
N ARG A 370 -15.87 -13.09 -21.45
CA ARG A 370 -16.45 -13.51 -22.74
C ARG A 370 -15.40 -13.54 -23.86
N ASP A 371 -14.57 -12.51 -23.97
CA ASP A 371 -13.56 -12.40 -25.01
C ASP A 371 -12.41 -13.39 -24.79
N TYR A 372 -12.05 -13.68 -23.54
CA TYR A 372 -11.10 -14.70 -23.17
C TYR A 372 -11.62 -16.11 -23.53
N ASP A 373 -12.84 -16.45 -23.11
CA ASP A 373 -13.44 -17.76 -23.36
C ASP A 373 -13.60 -18.03 -24.87
N ARG A 374 -13.82 -16.99 -25.68
CA ARG A 374 -13.92 -17.05 -27.14
C ARG A 374 -12.58 -16.93 -27.86
N ASN A 375 -11.50 -16.71 -27.13
CA ASN A 375 -10.19 -16.40 -27.68
C ASN A 375 -10.25 -15.29 -28.75
N THR A 376 -10.96 -14.19 -28.44
CA THR A 376 -11.16 -13.06 -29.36
C THR A 376 -9.80 -12.50 -29.82
N PRO A 377 -9.60 -12.22 -31.14
CA PRO A 377 -8.33 -11.71 -31.66
C PRO A 377 -7.83 -10.45 -30.95
N LEU A 378 -6.54 -10.39 -30.62
CA LEU A 378 -5.90 -9.25 -29.93
C LEU A 378 -6.07 -7.94 -30.68
N GLU A 379 -6.07 -7.99 -32.03
CA GLU A 379 -6.28 -6.82 -32.88
C GLU A 379 -7.61 -6.12 -32.57
N ARG A 380 -8.61 -6.88 -32.13
CA ARG A 380 -9.94 -6.36 -31.79
C ARG A 380 -10.03 -5.84 -30.35
N VAL A 381 -9.35 -6.50 -29.40
CA VAL A 381 -9.54 -6.23 -27.97
C VAL A 381 -8.41 -5.41 -27.34
N ILE A 382 -7.19 -5.50 -27.89
CA ILE A 382 -6.02 -4.72 -27.45
C ILE A 382 -5.26 -4.22 -28.70
N PRO A 383 -5.88 -3.35 -29.54
CA PRO A 383 -5.33 -2.93 -30.82
C PRO A 383 -3.94 -2.27 -30.72
N ALA A 384 -3.67 -1.55 -29.65
CA ALA A 384 -2.37 -0.89 -29.42
C ALA A 384 -1.21 -1.90 -29.36
N LEU A 385 -1.44 -3.09 -28.78
CA LEU A 385 -0.42 -4.13 -28.71
C LEU A 385 -0.07 -4.68 -30.10
N THR A 386 -1.08 -4.90 -30.95
CA THR A 386 -0.88 -5.40 -32.32
C THR A 386 -0.31 -4.33 -33.24
N ALA A 387 -0.61 -3.06 -33.01
CA ALA A 387 -0.04 -1.95 -33.76
C ALA A 387 1.47 -1.79 -33.49
N SER A 388 1.88 -1.95 -32.23
CA SER A 388 3.29 -1.81 -31.84
C SER A 388 4.18 -3.03 -32.22
N ASN A 389 3.60 -4.25 -32.25
CA ASN A 389 4.32 -5.51 -32.48
C ASN A 389 3.52 -6.49 -33.34
N GLY A 390 3.05 -6.04 -34.51
CA GLY A 390 2.11 -6.80 -35.36
C GLY A 390 2.60 -8.19 -35.77
N GLU A 391 3.89 -8.38 -36.07
CA GLU A 391 4.41 -9.70 -36.44
C GLU A 391 4.25 -10.72 -35.31
N ARG A 392 4.42 -10.30 -34.08
CA ARG A 392 4.34 -11.17 -32.89
C ARG A 392 2.90 -11.48 -32.48
N TYR A 393 1.97 -10.53 -32.58
CA TYR A 393 0.68 -10.61 -31.94
C TYR A 393 -0.51 -10.72 -32.89
N ARG A 394 -0.36 -10.42 -34.19
CA ARG A 394 -1.46 -10.35 -35.18
C ARG A 394 -2.30 -11.64 -35.31
N LYS A 395 -1.71 -12.79 -35.02
CA LYS A 395 -2.40 -14.09 -35.14
C LYS A 395 -2.83 -14.67 -33.78
N MET A 396 -2.71 -13.89 -32.72
CA MET A 396 -3.03 -14.36 -31.37
C MET A 396 -4.41 -13.85 -30.93
N GLY A 397 -5.14 -14.68 -30.21
CA GLY A 397 -6.28 -14.31 -29.43
C GLY A 397 -5.90 -13.91 -27.99
N LEU A 398 -6.88 -13.38 -27.26
CA LEU A 398 -6.71 -12.94 -25.89
C LEU A 398 -6.28 -14.09 -24.96
N LYS A 399 -6.90 -15.28 -25.14
CA LYS A 399 -6.57 -16.49 -24.40
C LYS A 399 -5.15 -16.99 -24.74
N ASP A 400 -4.79 -16.99 -26.03
CA ASP A 400 -3.46 -17.42 -26.46
C ASP A 400 -2.34 -16.59 -25.82
N LEU A 401 -2.55 -15.26 -25.69
CA LEU A 401 -1.61 -14.37 -25.03
C LEU A 401 -1.49 -14.73 -23.55
N ALA A 402 -2.62 -14.85 -22.85
CA ALA A 402 -2.65 -15.15 -21.43
C ALA A 402 -2.00 -16.52 -21.12
N ASP A 403 -2.36 -17.55 -21.87
CA ASP A 403 -1.83 -18.92 -21.72
C ASP A 403 -0.30 -18.93 -21.95
N LYS A 404 0.18 -18.23 -22.97
CA LYS A 404 1.62 -18.13 -23.27
C LYS A 404 2.39 -17.41 -22.18
N MET A 405 1.84 -16.29 -21.68
CA MET A 405 2.44 -15.55 -20.57
C MET A 405 2.45 -16.37 -19.28
N PHE A 406 1.31 -16.98 -18.95
CA PHE A 406 1.17 -17.80 -17.74
C PHE A 406 2.14 -19.00 -17.75
N LYS A 407 2.26 -19.69 -18.88
CA LYS A 407 3.23 -20.76 -19.05
C LYS A 407 4.66 -20.28 -18.81
N ALA A 408 5.05 -19.15 -19.37
CA ALA A 408 6.38 -18.60 -19.16
C ALA A 408 6.62 -18.21 -17.69
N MET A 409 5.63 -17.62 -17.01
CA MET A 409 5.71 -17.29 -15.59
C MET A 409 5.89 -18.56 -14.74
N LYS A 410 5.18 -19.65 -15.08
CA LYS A 410 5.29 -20.95 -14.40
C LYS A 410 6.67 -21.58 -14.60
N GLU A 411 7.20 -21.58 -15.83
CA GLU A 411 8.52 -22.10 -16.18
C GLU A 411 9.66 -21.34 -15.51
N LEU A 412 9.54 -20.02 -15.41
CA LEU A 412 10.53 -19.13 -14.77
C LEU A 412 10.38 -19.05 -13.25
N GLY A 413 9.26 -19.51 -12.69
CA GLY A 413 8.97 -19.39 -11.26
C GLY A 413 8.89 -17.95 -10.76
N THR A 414 8.37 -17.02 -11.58
CA THR A 414 8.43 -15.57 -11.34
C THR A 414 7.89 -15.15 -9.98
N THR A 415 6.74 -15.69 -9.56
CA THR A 415 6.10 -15.36 -8.27
C THR A 415 6.99 -15.71 -7.07
N LYS A 416 7.63 -16.91 -7.11
CA LYS A 416 8.58 -17.33 -6.07
C LYS A 416 9.85 -16.49 -6.10
N ALA A 417 10.41 -16.23 -7.29
CA ALA A 417 11.61 -15.43 -7.45
C ALA A 417 11.42 -14.00 -6.95
N LEU A 418 10.29 -13.37 -7.26
CA LEU A 418 9.96 -12.04 -6.76
C LEU A 418 9.79 -12.00 -5.24
N SER A 419 9.15 -13.03 -4.65
CA SER A 419 8.99 -13.12 -3.20
C SER A 419 10.32 -13.35 -2.49
N ALA A 420 11.16 -14.24 -3.03
CA ALA A 420 12.51 -14.49 -2.50
C ALA A 420 13.38 -13.24 -2.61
N GLY A 421 13.41 -12.55 -3.75
CA GLY A 421 14.15 -11.31 -3.94
C GLY A 421 13.66 -10.17 -3.04
N PHE A 422 12.37 -10.15 -2.70
CA PHE A 422 11.85 -9.19 -1.74
C PHE A 422 12.28 -9.49 -0.29
N ALA A 423 12.35 -10.75 0.09
CA ALA A 423 12.73 -11.16 1.45
C ALA A 423 14.22 -10.99 1.75
N VAL A 424 15.07 -10.99 0.72
CA VAL A 424 16.52 -10.87 0.86
C VAL A 424 16.94 -9.41 0.69
N LEU A 425 17.65 -8.89 1.70
CA LEU A 425 18.36 -7.61 1.58
C LEU A 425 19.76 -7.90 1.00
N PRO A 426 20.16 -7.23 -0.12
CA PRO A 426 21.53 -7.35 -0.60
C PRO A 426 22.50 -6.80 0.44
N HIS A 427 23.72 -7.33 0.47
CA HIS A 427 24.78 -6.83 1.31
C HIS A 427 25.25 -5.48 0.76
N PRO A 428 25.15 -4.36 1.49
CA PRO A 428 25.60 -3.08 0.98
C PRO A 428 27.13 -2.95 1.16
N ASP A 429 27.81 -2.55 0.09
CA ASP A 429 29.25 -2.26 0.11
C ASP A 429 29.56 -0.84 0.59
N MET A 430 28.60 0.07 0.41
CA MET A 430 28.73 1.48 0.80
C MET A 430 27.38 2.08 1.16
N SER A 431 27.41 3.19 1.88
CA SER A 431 26.19 3.93 2.21
C SER A 431 25.56 4.59 0.96
N PRO A 432 24.25 4.91 0.98
CA PRO A 432 23.60 5.58 -0.15
C PRO A 432 24.24 6.92 -0.55
N VAL A 433 24.76 7.67 0.42
CA VAL A 433 25.45 8.94 0.14
C VAL A 433 26.79 8.70 -0.53
N GLU A 434 27.58 7.73 -0.07
CA GLU A 434 28.86 7.34 -0.71
C GLU A 434 28.61 6.83 -2.13
N ALA A 435 27.58 6.01 -2.33
CA ALA A 435 27.20 5.55 -3.66
C ALA A 435 26.85 6.73 -4.59
N TYR A 436 26.11 7.71 -4.10
CA TYR A 436 25.79 8.92 -4.84
C TYR A 436 27.04 9.73 -5.18
N GLU A 437 27.94 9.98 -4.22
CA GLU A 437 29.18 10.71 -4.42
C GLU A 437 30.07 10.00 -5.45
N ASN A 438 30.22 8.68 -5.36
CA ASN A 438 30.98 7.88 -6.31
C ASN A 438 30.38 7.88 -7.72
N LEU A 439 29.04 7.83 -7.86
CA LEU A 439 28.36 7.94 -9.15
C LEU A 439 28.63 9.29 -9.82
N VAL A 440 28.59 10.39 -9.06
CA VAL A 440 28.88 11.74 -9.58
C VAL A 440 30.29 11.83 -10.09
N HIS A 441 31.25 11.16 -9.46
CA HIS A 441 32.65 11.14 -9.87
C HIS A 441 33.01 10.03 -10.86
N ASN A 442 32.04 9.25 -11.36
CA ASN A 442 32.24 8.09 -12.24
C ASN A 442 33.15 7.00 -11.64
N ASN A 443 33.18 6.87 -10.33
CA ASN A 443 34.02 5.89 -9.61
C ASN A 443 33.31 4.55 -9.36
N VAL A 444 32.09 4.36 -9.86
CA VAL A 444 31.31 3.13 -9.74
C VAL A 444 31.08 2.55 -11.12
N GLU A 445 31.44 1.29 -11.31
CA GLU A 445 31.03 0.53 -12.50
C GLU A 445 29.51 0.38 -12.49
N LYS A 446 28.91 0.70 -13.62
CA LYS A 446 27.46 0.48 -13.79
C LYS A 446 27.24 -1.02 -13.94
N VAL A 447 26.66 -1.61 -12.92
CA VAL A 447 26.19 -3.01 -12.94
C VAL A 447 24.85 -3.09 -13.70
#